data_e0963b0c41f6c57d909bebae33e2b175
#
_entry.id   e0963b0c41f6c57d909bebae33e2b175
#
_cell.length_a   1.000
_cell.length_b   1.000
_cell.length_c   1.000
_cell.angle_alpha   90.00
_cell.angle_beta   90.00
_cell.angle_gamma   90.00
#
_symmetry.space_group_name_H-M   'P 1'
#
loop_
_entity.id
_entity.type
_entity.pdbx_description
1 polymer ?
#
loop_
_entity_poly.entity_id
_entity_poly.type
_entity_poly.pdbx_seq_one_letter_code
_entity_poly.pdbx_strand_id
1 'polypeptide(L)'
;MAELQLTVVITTKNEAANIAACIHSFDVVREQGKVEVIVVDNASTDETKKIAAELGAAVFDKGPERSAQRNLGWQKGRAPWAMIIDADMIIPPETVEEILEKTAARGETAAYWIPEVRTGTGFRVKARNFERSFYNGTCIDALRLFRKDVLEKTGGYDENLIAGPEDWELDIRVLALGVKCEVLEHHLIHNERQLTLKRVLEKKAYYSHSMAEYQAKWPNHSAVKKQFSFYYRYLGVFIEKGKWRKILRHPILFVGVMCERVLVGFVYLKNRKK
;
A
#
# COMPACT_ATOMS: atom_id res chain seq x y z
N MET A 1 32.15 4.18 2.51
CA MET A 1 30.80 4.46 2.00
C MET A 1 29.83 3.60 2.80
N ALA A 2 28.67 4.14 3.21
CA ALA A 2 27.67 3.33 3.88
C ALA A 2 27.17 2.23 2.93
N GLU A 3 26.80 1.08 3.48
CA GLU A 3 26.22 -0.03 2.71
C GLU A 3 24.81 0.35 2.28
N LEU A 4 24.49 0.15 1.01
CA LEU A 4 23.15 0.38 0.47
C LEU A 4 22.20 -0.66 1.08
N GLN A 5 21.13 -0.19 1.75
CA GLN A 5 20.21 -1.03 2.53
C GLN A 5 18.85 -1.18 1.87
N LEU A 6 18.35 -0.11 1.24
CA LEU A 6 16.97 -0.05 0.77
C LEU A 6 16.86 0.52 -0.64
N THR A 7 16.12 -0.13 -1.51
CA THR A 7 15.57 0.41 -2.75
C THR A 7 14.13 0.87 -2.50
N VAL A 8 13.86 2.15 -2.68
CA VAL A 8 12.48 2.68 -2.67
C VAL A 8 11.96 2.72 -4.10
N VAL A 9 10.93 1.95 -4.37
CA VAL A 9 10.25 1.87 -5.66
C VAL A 9 8.97 2.71 -5.58
N ILE A 10 8.92 3.78 -6.38
CA ILE A 10 7.77 4.68 -6.45
C ILE A 10 7.07 4.47 -7.78
N THR A 11 5.81 4.00 -7.74
CA THR A 11 4.98 3.90 -8.93
C THR A 11 4.18 5.18 -9.14
N THR A 12 4.14 5.68 -10.38
CA THR A 12 3.51 6.98 -10.65
C THR A 12 2.79 7.04 -12.00
N LYS A 13 1.79 7.91 -12.06
CA LYS A 13 1.12 8.38 -13.28
C LYS A 13 0.43 9.71 -12.99
N ASN A 14 0.95 10.81 -13.60
CA ASN A 14 0.40 12.16 -13.45
C ASN A 14 0.31 12.61 -11.97
N GLU A 15 1.42 12.53 -11.27
CA GLU A 15 1.56 12.86 -9.85
C GLU A 15 2.56 14.01 -9.60
N ALA A 16 2.67 14.97 -10.54
CA ALA A 16 3.56 16.13 -10.40
C ALA A 16 3.34 16.92 -9.10
N ALA A 17 2.13 16.90 -8.54
CA ALA A 17 1.82 17.58 -7.29
C ALA A 17 2.32 16.83 -6.03
N ASN A 18 2.62 15.54 -6.12
CA ASN A 18 2.94 14.69 -4.97
C ASN A 18 4.36 14.13 -5.00
N ILE A 19 4.89 13.85 -6.20
CA ILE A 19 6.14 13.11 -6.38
C ILE A 19 7.34 13.73 -5.64
N ALA A 20 7.43 15.06 -5.58
CA ALA A 20 8.50 15.74 -4.88
C ALA A 20 8.48 15.45 -3.38
N ALA A 21 7.32 15.58 -2.73
CA ALA A 21 7.18 15.31 -1.30
C ALA A 21 7.47 13.85 -0.96
N CYS A 22 7.08 12.91 -1.84
CA CYS A 22 7.39 11.49 -1.69
C CYS A 22 8.91 11.25 -1.72
N ILE A 23 9.62 11.80 -2.71
CA ILE A 23 11.08 11.63 -2.85
C ILE A 23 11.82 12.30 -1.69
N HIS A 24 11.43 13.50 -1.29
CA HIS A 24 12.04 14.24 -0.17
C HIS A 24 11.94 13.52 1.18
N SER A 25 11.01 12.59 1.33
CA SER A 25 10.93 11.74 2.52
C SER A 25 12.23 10.96 2.79
N PHE A 26 13.09 10.80 1.80
CA PHE A 26 14.30 9.97 1.87
C PHE A 26 15.61 10.78 1.71
N ASP A 27 15.57 12.10 1.61
CA ASP A 27 16.76 12.90 1.28
C ASP A 27 17.94 12.63 2.22
N VAL A 28 17.74 12.71 3.52
CA VAL A 28 18.80 12.51 4.53
C VAL A 28 19.49 11.15 4.38
N VAL A 29 18.71 10.10 4.15
CA VAL A 29 19.26 8.73 4.07
C VAL A 29 19.83 8.40 2.69
N ARG A 30 19.39 9.12 1.65
CA ARG A 30 20.01 9.09 0.31
C ARG A 30 21.38 9.74 0.31
N GLU A 31 21.52 10.91 0.94
CA GLU A 31 22.80 11.59 1.13
C GLU A 31 23.81 10.73 1.90
N GLN A 32 23.33 9.90 2.83
CA GLN A 32 24.14 8.92 3.53
C GLN A 32 24.51 7.69 2.67
N GLY A 33 23.97 7.55 1.46
CA GLY A 33 24.20 6.40 0.57
C GLY A 33 23.52 5.11 1.00
N LYS A 34 22.57 5.17 1.94
CA LYS A 34 21.85 3.98 2.45
C LYS A 34 20.63 3.62 1.63
N VAL A 35 20.06 4.58 0.90
CA VAL A 35 18.81 4.43 0.14
C VAL A 35 18.99 4.88 -1.29
N GLU A 36 18.49 4.11 -2.23
CA GLU A 36 18.28 4.53 -3.62
C GLU A 36 16.79 4.67 -3.91
N VAL A 37 16.43 5.63 -4.76
CA VAL A 37 15.05 5.86 -5.18
C VAL A 37 14.92 5.57 -6.67
N ILE A 38 13.99 4.70 -7.00
CA ILE A 38 13.61 4.33 -8.36
C ILE A 38 12.16 4.74 -8.58
N VAL A 39 11.94 5.60 -9.56
CA VAL A 39 10.60 6.00 -10.00
C VAL A 39 10.26 5.25 -11.28
N VAL A 40 9.13 4.55 -11.27
CA VAL A 40 8.63 3.86 -12.47
C VAL A 40 7.33 4.53 -12.89
N ASP A 41 7.38 5.16 -14.06
CA ASP A 41 6.31 6.01 -14.60
C ASP A 41 5.46 5.27 -15.63
N ASN A 42 4.14 5.42 -15.53
CA ASN A 42 3.18 4.88 -16.50
C ASN A 42 2.73 5.98 -17.48
N ALA A 43 3.65 6.42 -18.36
CA ALA A 43 3.38 7.39 -19.42
C ALA A 43 2.69 8.69 -18.91
N SER A 44 3.25 9.32 -17.87
CA SER A 44 2.79 10.62 -17.40
C SER A 44 2.91 11.69 -18.51
N THR A 45 1.93 12.57 -18.57
CA THR A 45 1.84 13.68 -19.51
C THR A 45 2.09 15.03 -18.84
N ASP A 46 2.27 15.05 -17.52
CA ASP A 46 2.61 16.22 -16.72
C ASP A 46 4.12 16.22 -16.37
N GLU A 47 4.55 17.14 -15.51
CA GLU A 47 5.95 17.31 -15.10
C GLU A 47 6.49 16.19 -14.17
N THR A 48 5.73 15.12 -13.89
CA THR A 48 6.09 14.08 -12.91
C THR A 48 7.50 13.53 -13.13
N LYS A 49 7.81 13.10 -14.37
CA LYS A 49 9.12 12.49 -14.68
C LYS A 49 10.27 13.49 -14.54
N LYS A 50 10.04 14.72 -14.98
CA LYS A 50 11.03 15.79 -14.90
C LYS A 50 11.38 16.10 -13.46
N ILE A 51 10.36 16.31 -12.60
CA ILE A 51 10.55 16.56 -11.17
C ILE A 51 11.31 15.41 -10.51
N ALA A 52 10.94 14.16 -10.80
CA ALA A 52 11.61 13.00 -10.23
C ALA A 52 13.10 12.93 -10.62
N ALA A 53 13.43 13.19 -11.89
CA ALA A 53 14.80 13.19 -12.38
C ALA A 53 15.64 14.34 -11.80
N GLU A 54 15.07 15.55 -11.71
CA GLU A 54 15.73 16.73 -11.09
C GLU A 54 16.04 16.48 -9.61
N LEU A 55 15.21 15.70 -8.90
CA LEU A 55 15.46 15.26 -7.52
C LEU A 55 16.39 14.04 -7.41
N GLY A 56 17.03 13.63 -8.52
CA GLY A 56 18.06 12.58 -8.53
C GLY A 56 17.52 11.16 -8.34
N ALA A 57 16.23 10.91 -8.62
CA ALA A 57 15.71 9.56 -8.71
C ALA A 57 16.06 8.91 -10.05
N ALA A 58 16.29 7.58 -10.05
CA ALA A 58 16.41 6.82 -11.30
C ALA A 58 15.00 6.61 -11.88
N VAL A 59 14.72 7.22 -13.06
CA VAL A 59 13.40 7.18 -13.67
C VAL A 59 13.35 6.17 -14.81
N PHE A 60 12.34 5.31 -14.80
CA PHE A 60 12.05 4.31 -15.83
C PHE A 60 10.61 4.41 -16.30
N ASP A 61 10.35 4.11 -17.57
CA ASP A 61 9.00 4.03 -18.14
C ASP A 61 8.55 2.56 -18.17
N LYS A 62 7.39 2.28 -17.61
CA LYS A 62 6.73 0.98 -17.67
C LYS A 62 5.22 1.13 -17.45
N GLY A 63 4.45 0.48 -18.29
CA GLY A 63 3.00 0.39 -18.18
C GLY A 63 2.50 -0.92 -18.79
N PRO A 64 1.19 -1.07 -18.90
CA PRO A 64 0.17 -0.10 -18.48
C PRO A 64 -0.19 -0.11 -17.00
N GLU A 65 0.23 -1.12 -16.20
CA GLU A 65 -0.32 -1.34 -14.86
C GLU A 65 0.73 -1.30 -13.74
N ARG A 66 0.25 -1.08 -12.51
CA ARG A 66 1.09 -0.95 -11.30
C ARG A 66 1.95 -2.19 -11.05
N SER A 67 1.40 -3.38 -11.27
CA SER A 67 2.14 -4.64 -11.10
C SER A 67 3.42 -4.66 -11.93
N ALA A 68 3.32 -4.27 -13.20
CA ALA A 68 4.47 -4.17 -14.10
C ALA A 68 5.47 -3.08 -13.67
N GLN A 69 4.97 -1.92 -13.21
CA GLN A 69 5.81 -0.85 -12.68
C GLN A 69 6.57 -1.32 -11.43
N ARG A 70 5.89 -1.93 -10.47
CA ARG A 70 6.46 -2.44 -9.22
C ARG A 70 7.51 -3.51 -9.48
N ASN A 71 7.23 -4.43 -10.40
CA ASN A 71 8.17 -5.48 -10.82
C ASN A 71 9.44 -4.89 -11.42
N LEU A 72 9.32 -3.98 -12.38
CA LEU A 72 10.50 -3.32 -12.96
C LEU A 72 11.31 -2.60 -11.87
N GLY A 73 10.64 -1.90 -10.97
CA GLY A 73 11.30 -1.12 -9.92
C GLY A 73 12.16 -1.98 -8.99
N TRP A 74 11.61 -3.03 -8.40
CA TRP A 74 12.39 -3.88 -7.48
C TRP A 74 13.46 -4.69 -8.20
N GLN A 75 13.25 -5.08 -9.47
CA GLN A 75 14.26 -5.77 -10.29
C GLN A 75 15.46 -4.87 -10.63
N LYS A 76 15.23 -3.57 -10.85
CA LYS A 76 16.28 -2.58 -11.09
C LYS A 76 17.02 -2.19 -9.81
N GLY A 77 16.40 -2.36 -8.66
CA GLY A 77 17.00 -2.06 -7.36
C GLY A 77 18.20 -2.93 -7.04
N ARG A 78 19.20 -2.33 -6.36
CA ARG A 78 20.46 -2.99 -5.99
C ARG A 78 20.51 -3.38 -4.52
N ALA A 79 19.65 -2.77 -3.70
CA ALA A 79 19.63 -3.01 -2.26
C ALA A 79 19.06 -4.40 -1.92
N PRO A 80 19.42 -4.96 -0.74
CA PRO A 80 18.85 -6.22 -0.25
C PRO A 80 17.37 -6.12 0.16
N TRP A 81 16.86 -4.92 0.35
CA TRP A 81 15.45 -4.67 0.66
C TRP A 81 14.81 -3.75 -0.38
N ALA A 82 13.52 -3.97 -0.64
CA ALA A 82 12.71 -3.14 -1.52
C ALA A 82 11.45 -2.66 -0.77
N MET A 83 11.23 -1.34 -0.77
CA MET A 83 9.99 -0.71 -0.31
C MET A 83 9.19 -0.27 -1.53
N ILE A 84 7.93 -0.64 -1.60
CA ILE A 84 7.07 -0.35 -2.75
C ILE A 84 5.92 0.56 -2.32
N ILE A 85 5.91 1.77 -2.88
CA ILE A 85 4.95 2.83 -2.53
C ILE A 85 4.41 3.53 -3.78
N ASP A 86 3.31 4.22 -3.61
CA ASP A 86 2.73 5.09 -4.63
C ASP A 86 3.22 6.55 -4.43
N ALA A 87 3.24 7.35 -5.49
CA ALA A 87 3.82 8.69 -5.48
C ALA A 87 3.09 9.71 -4.56
N ASP A 88 1.89 9.39 -4.10
CA ASP A 88 1.11 10.19 -3.15
C ASP A 88 1.30 9.75 -1.68
N MET A 89 2.36 8.96 -1.41
CA MET A 89 2.75 8.54 -0.06
C MET A 89 3.96 9.34 0.43
N ILE A 90 3.89 9.78 1.69
CA ILE A 90 4.96 10.49 2.39
C ILE A 90 5.40 9.62 3.56
N ILE A 91 6.69 9.44 3.73
CA ILE A 91 7.24 8.61 4.80
C ILE A 91 7.87 9.53 5.86
N PRO A 92 7.27 9.61 7.06
CA PRO A 92 7.83 10.42 8.15
C PRO A 92 9.24 9.95 8.54
N PRO A 93 10.10 10.85 9.05
CA PRO A 93 11.47 10.52 9.42
C PRO A 93 11.58 9.34 10.39
N GLU A 94 10.70 9.27 11.40
CA GLU A 94 10.65 8.18 12.37
C GLU A 94 10.33 6.81 11.73
N THR A 95 9.53 6.82 10.65
CA THR A 95 9.24 5.61 9.87
C THR A 95 10.44 5.20 9.04
N VAL A 96 11.15 6.16 8.45
CA VAL A 96 12.39 5.89 7.69
C VAL A 96 13.46 5.30 8.61
N GLU A 97 13.63 5.86 9.81
CA GLU A 97 14.57 5.37 10.82
C GLU A 97 14.24 3.93 11.23
N GLU A 98 12.97 3.64 11.56
CA GLU A 98 12.53 2.28 11.88
C GLU A 98 12.80 1.31 10.72
N ILE A 99 12.50 1.69 9.48
CA ILE A 99 12.77 0.85 8.30
C ILE A 99 14.25 0.53 8.20
N LEU A 100 15.13 1.51 8.33
CA LEU A 100 16.58 1.29 8.26
C LEU A 100 17.09 0.42 9.40
N GLU A 101 16.57 0.59 10.62
CA GLU A 101 16.90 -0.29 11.75
C GLU A 101 16.49 -1.73 11.46
N LYS A 102 15.23 -1.96 11.03
CA LYS A 102 14.71 -3.30 10.72
C LYS A 102 15.44 -3.96 9.55
N THR A 103 15.82 -3.19 8.52
CA THR A 103 16.53 -3.73 7.34
C THR A 103 18.00 -3.99 7.60
N ALA A 104 18.64 -3.28 8.52
CA ALA A 104 20.00 -3.53 8.97
C ALA A 104 20.10 -4.77 9.89
N ALA A 105 19.04 -5.06 10.63
CA ALA A 105 18.99 -6.21 11.53
C ALA A 105 18.99 -7.52 10.73
N ARG A 106 19.88 -8.46 11.08
CA ARG A 106 19.91 -9.83 10.49
C ARG A 106 18.81 -10.71 11.12
N GLY A 107 17.57 -10.19 11.18
CA GLY A 107 16.44 -10.87 11.76
C GLY A 107 15.76 -11.86 10.81
N GLU A 108 14.86 -12.68 11.36
CA GLU A 108 14.07 -13.65 10.59
C GLU A 108 12.94 -13.02 9.78
N THR A 109 12.53 -11.78 10.13
CA THR A 109 11.44 -11.08 9.45
C THR A 109 11.86 -10.71 8.03
N ALA A 110 11.01 -11.03 7.07
CA ALA A 110 11.31 -10.93 5.65
C ALA A 110 10.40 -9.96 4.89
N ALA A 111 9.32 -9.51 5.51
CA ALA A 111 8.44 -8.48 4.98
C ALA A 111 7.68 -7.73 6.07
N TYR A 112 7.26 -6.49 5.76
CA TYR A 112 6.54 -5.66 6.72
C TYR A 112 5.32 -4.99 6.09
N TRP A 113 4.22 -4.99 6.85
CA TRP A 113 3.12 -4.05 6.65
C TRP A 113 3.48 -2.72 7.29
N ILE A 114 3.18 -1.64 6.60
CA ILE A 114 3.38 -0.28 7.11
C ILE A 114 2.00 0.31 7.41
N PRO A 115 1.69 0.67 8.66
CA PRO A 115 0.45 1.34 8.98
C PRO A 115 0.26 2.59 8.11
N GLU A 116 -0.97 2.88 7.72
CA GLU A 116 -1.27 3.98 6.80
C GLU A 116 -2.27 4.93 7.43
N VAL A 117 -1.95 6.22 7.41
CA VAL A 117 -2.86 7.30 7.80
C VAL A 117 -3.06 8.27 6.64
N ARG A 118 -4.22 8.88 6.58
CA ARG A 118 -4.55 9.90 5.59
C ARG A 118 -4.37 11.29 6.16
N THR A 119 -3.94 12.21 5.32
CA THR A 119 -3.86 13.65 5.64
C THR A 119 -5.25 14.26 5.77
N GLY A 120 -5.31 15.38 6.50
CA GLY A 120 -6.50 16.19 6.67
C GLY A 120 -7.02 16.24 8.09
N THR A 121 -8.03 17.06 8.30
CA THR A 121 -8.64 17.31 9.60
C THR A 121 -10.14 17.00 9.58
N GLY A 122 -10.75 16.94 10.75
CA GLY A 122 -12.17 16.70 10.89
C GLY A 122 -12.54 15.27 11.21
N PHE A 123 -13.81 15.09 11.55
CA PHE A 123 -14.33 13.81 12.05
C PHE A 123 -14.22 12.67 11.03
N ARG A 124 -14.50 12.97 9.76
CA ARG A 124 -14.45 11.94 8.70
C ARG A 124 -13.04 11.37 8.51
N VAL A 125 -12.02 12.22 8.51
CA VAL A 125 -10.61 11.76 8.41
C VAL A 125 -10.24 10.94 9.63
N LYS A 126 -10.61 11.39 10.84
CA LYS A 126 -10.38 10.64 12.08
C LYS A 126 -11.07 9.26 12.04
N ALA A 127 -12.32 9.19 11.57
CA ALA A 127 -13.05 7.92 11.44
C ALA A 127 -12.38 6.98 10.42
N ARG A 128 -11.92 7.49 9.29
CA ARG A 128 -11.20 6.69 8.29
C ARG A 128 -9.85 6.19 8.80
N ASN A 129 -9.07 7.02 9.48
CA ASN A 129 -7.80 6.60 10.07
C ASN A 129 -8.03 5.58 11.20
N PHE A 130 -9.09 5.77 11.99
CA PHE A 130 -9.50 4.79 12.98
C PHE A 130 -9.87 3.44 12.32
N GLU A 131 -10.66 3.46 11.25
CA GLU A 131 -10.98 2.27 10.46
C GLU A 131 -9.72 1.57 9.93
N ARG A 132 -8.80 2.32 9.31
CA ARG A 132 -7.53 1.77 8.77
C ARG A 132 -6.71 1.08 9.85
N SER A 133 -6.69 1.60 11.07
CA SER A 133 -5.94 0.99 12.18
C SER A 133 -6.36 -0.46 12.52
N PHE A 134 -7.54 -0.90 12.08
CA PHE A 134 -7.97 -2.30 12.23
C PHE A 134 -7.45 -3.22 11.15
N TYR A 135 -6.95 -2.66 10.03
CA TYR A 135 -6.49 -3.45 8.90
C TYR A 135 -5.05 -3.93 9.02
N ASN A 136 -4.24 -3.22 9.82
CA ASN A 136 -2.81 -3.49 9.97
C ASN A 136 -2.53 -4.97 10.27
N GLY A 137 -1.73 -5.61 9.40
CA GLY A 137 -1.35 -7.01 9.49
C GLY A 137 -2.50 -8.00 9.31
N THR A 138 -3.55 -7.61 8.57
CA THR A 138 -4.68 -8.49 8.22
C THR A 138 -4.67 -8.84 6.74
N CYS A 139 -5.53 -9.77 6.32
CA CYS A 139 -5.66 -10.14 4.92
C CYS A 139 -6.22 -9.03 4.01
N ILE A 140 -6.60 -7.86 4.54
CA ILE A 140 -7.04 -6.69 3.78
C ILE A 140 -6.05 -5.52 3.82
N ASP A 141 -4.91 -5.75 4.41
CA ASP A 141 -3.74 -4.87 4.35
C ASP A 141 -2.85 -5.23 3.15
N ALA A 142 -1.75 -4.51 2.96
CA ALA A 142 -0.78 -4.75 1.90
C ALA A 142 0.65 -4.67 2.47
N LEU A 143 1.45 -5.71 2.25
CA LEU A 143 2.89 -5.66 2.50
C LEU A 143 3.52 -4.59 1.58
N ARG A 144 4.45 -3.81 2.13
CA ARG A 144 5.10 -2.73 1.38
C ARG A 144 6.63 -2.74 1.45
N LEU A 145 7.19 -3.42 2.43
CA LEU A 145 8.64 -3.57 2.60
C LEU A 145 8.98 -5.06 2.55
N PHE A 146 9.89 -5.43 1.64
CA PHE A 146 10.23 -6.82 1.35
C PHE A 146 11.73 -7.01 1.34
N ARG A 147 12.22 -8.07 1.93
CA ARG A 147 13.55 -8.57 1.62
C ARG A 147 13.55 -9.08 0.17
N LYS A 148 14.56 -8.72 -0.62
CA LYS A 148 14.57 -8.91 -2.06
C LYS A 148 14.43 -10.39 -2.47
N ASP A 149 15.05 -11.31 -1.71
CA ASP A 149 14.92 -12.76 -1.96
C ASP A 149 13.48 -13.29 -1.89
N VAL A 150 12.60 -12.62 -1.12
CA VAL A 150 11.18 -12.96 -1.04
C VAL A 150 10.45 -12.59 -2.33
N LEU A 151 10.76 -11.42 -2.90
CA LEU A 151 10.23 -11.01 -4.21
C LEU A 151 10.75 -11.92 -5.33
N GLU A 152 12.02 -12.31 -5.27
CA GLU A 152 12.61 -13.26 -6.22
C GLU A 152 11.93 -14.63 -6.16
N LYS A 153 11.74 -15.18 -4.95
CA LYS A 153 11.08 -16.49 -4.76
C LYS A 153 9.62 -16.50 -5.17
N THR A 154 8.92 -15.38 -4.97
CA THR A 154 7.51 -15.25 -5.40
C THR A 154 7.37 -14.86 -6.87
N GLY A 155 8.41 -14.35 -7.51
CA GLY A 155 8.36 -13.78 -8.85
C GLY A 155 7.75 -12.37 -8.91
N GLY A 156 7.57 -11.70 -7.76
CA GLY A 156 6.99 -10.35 -7.67
C GLY A 156 5.48 -10.34 -7.87
N TYR A 157 4.94 -9.22 -8.34
CA TYR A 157 3.51 -9.02 -8.59
C TYR A 157 3.01 -9.77 -9.82
N ASP A 158 1.77 -10.26 -9.78
CA ASP A 158 1.11 -10.83 -10.97
C ASP A 158 0.65 -9.71 -11.90
N GLU A 159 1.30 -9.59 -13.06
CA GLU A 159 1.02 -8.54 -14.04
C GLU A 159 -0.31 -8.72 -14.79
N ASN A 160 -0.96 -9.87 -14.66
CA ASN A 160 -2.30 -10.08 -15.19
C ASN A 160 -3.39 -9.45 -14.31
N LEU A 161 -3.10 -9.18 -13.05
CA LEU A 161 -4.01 -8.47 -12.16
C LEU A 161 -3.85 -6.96 -12.33
N ILE A 162 -4.82 -6.33 -12.97
CA ILE A 162 -4.74 -4.94 -13.41
C ILE A 162 -4.64 -3.96 -12.24
N ALA A 163 -5.55 -3.99 -11.28
CA ALA A 163 -5.48 -3.15 -10.09
C ALA A 163 -6.46 -3.63 -9.01
N GLY A 164 -6.12 -3.41 -7.77
CA GLY A 164 -6.95 -3.66 -6.60
C GLY A 164 -6.53 -4.87 -5.77
N PRO A 165 -6.54 -6.12 -6.28
CA PRO A 165 -6.13 -7.27 -5.49
C PRO A 165 -4.67 -7.69 -5.67
N GLU A 166 -3.88 -6.96 -6.45
CA GLU A 166 -2.48 -7.32 -6.76
C GLU A 166 -1.60 -7.41 -5.50
N ASP A 167 -1.83 -6.51 -4.54
CA ASP A 167 -1.13 -6.54 -3.25
C ASP A 167 -1.54 -7.77 -2.44
N TRP A 168 -2.83 -8.06 -2.36
CA TRP A 168 -3.35 -9.22 -1.62
C TRP A 168 -2.89 -10.55 -2.22
N GLU A 169 -2.78 -10.59 -3.54
CA GLU A 169 -2.31 -11.76 -4.27
C GLU A 169 -0.83 -12.05 -3.95
N LEU A 170 0.00 -11.02 -3.97
CA LEU A 170 1.40 -11.14 -3.58
C LEU A 170 1.52 -11.55 -2.10
N ASP A 171 0.75 -10.94 -1.21
CA ASP A 171 0.74 -11.27 0.23
C ASP A 171 0.44 -12.76 0.46
N ILE A 172 -0.51 -13.35 -0.29
CA ILE A 172 -0.79 -14.79 -0.20
C ILE A 172 0.45 -15.61 -0.54
N ARG A 173 1.16 -15.28 -1.63
CA ARG A 173 2.37 -16.02 -2.03
C ARG A 173 3.53 -15.81 -1.06
N VAL A 174 3.71 -14.61 -0.55
CA VAL A 174 4.73 -14.31 0.47
C VAL A 174 4.47 -15.10 1.75
N LEU A 175 3.24 -15.09 2.25
CA LEU A 175 2.87 -15.83 3.45
C LEU A 175 2.97 -17.36 3.27
N ALA A 176 2.73 -17.85 2.05
CA ALA A 176 2.88 -19.27 1.71
C ALA A 176 4.35 -19.75 1.75
N LEU A 177 5.33 -18.85 1.66
CA LEU A 177 6.74 -19.18 1.87
C LEU A 177 7.07 -19.52 3.33
N GLY A 178 6.14 -19.28 4.27
CA GLY A 178 6.38 -19.48 5.71
C GLY A 178 7.33 -18.46 6.33
N VAL A 179 7.62 -17.36 5.65
CA VAL A 179 8.48 -16.30 6.17
C VAL A 179 7.77 -15.47 7.23
N LYS A 180 8.55 -14.95 8.19
CA LYS A 180 8.01 -14.05 9.20
C LYS A 180 7.69 -12.69 8.60
N CYS A 181 6.46 -12.20 8.84
CA CYS A 181 6.01 -10.88 8.46
C CYS A 181 5.54 -10.13 9.70
N GLU A 182 5.87 -8.84 9.80
CA GLU A 182 5.54 -8.00 10.95
C GLU A 182 4.90 -6.68 10.51
N VAL A 183 4.28 -5.97 11.45
CA VAL A 183 3.76 -4.62 11.24
C VAL A 183 4.74 -3.64 11.85
N LEU A 184 5.13 -2.58 11.13
CA LEU A 184 5.94 -1.50 11.69
C LEU A 184 5.14 -0.75 12.77
N GLU A 185 5.85 -0.12 13.69
CA GLU A 185 5.24 0.70 14.74
C GLU A 185 4.79 2.06 14.19
N HIS A 186 5.62 2.66 13.35
CA HIS A 186 5.36 3.94 12.73
C HIS A 186 4.57 3.78 11.41
N HIS A 187 4.00 4.89 10.92
CA HIS A 187 3.07 4.90 9.80
C HIS A 187 3.58 5.72 8.62
N LEU A 188 3.08 5.41 7.43
CA LEU A 188 3.18 6.28 6.27
C LEU A 188 1.94 7.17 6.16
N ILE A 189 2.10 8.31 5.51
CA ILE A 189 1.03 9.27 5.25
C ILE A 189 0.61 9.15 3.80
N HIS A 190 -0.67 8.87 3.57
CA HIS A 190 -1.26 8.82 2.23
C HIS A 190 -1.93 10.16 1.92
N ASN A 191 -1.32 10.95 1.05
CA ASN A 191 -1.82 12.26 0.63
C ASN A 191 -2.88 12.12 -0.48
N GLU A 192 -3.91 11.33 -0.21
CA GLU A 192 -4.99 11.09 -1.16
C GLU A 192 -5.82 12.37 -1.35
N ARG A 193 -5.89 12.87 -2.57
CA ARG A 193 -6.78 13.99 -2.90
C ARG A 193 -8.22 13.65 -2.51
N GLN A 194 -9.01 14.65 -2.08
CA GLN A 194 -10.42 14.43 -1.81
C GLN A 194 -11.11 13.87 -3.05
N LEU A 195 -11.46 12.58 -2.99
CA LEU A 195 -12.14 11.92 -4.08
C LEU A 195 -13.61 12.32 -4.09
N THR A 196 -14.08 12.86 -5.21
CA THR A 196 -15.53 13.03 -5.44
C THR A 196 -16.20 11.66 -5.46
N LEU A 197 -17.47 11.59 -5.10
CA LEU A 197 -18.24 10.33 -5.13
C LEU A 197 -18.17 9.65 -6.51
N LYS A 198 -18.22 10.43 -7.60
CA LYS A 198 -18.08 9.93 -8.97
C LYS A 198 -16.75 9.19 -9.17
N ARG A 199 -15.63 9.79 -8.78
CA ARG A 199 -14.29 9.16 -8.88
C ARG A 199 -14.17 7.90 -8.01
N VAL A 200 -14.79 7.88 -6.83
CA VAL A 200 -14.83 6.67 -5.98
C VAL A 200 -15.55 5.53 -6.68
N LEU A 201 -16.66 5.81 -7.37
CA LEU A 201 -17.42 4.79 -8.11
C LEU A 201 -16.67 4.31 -9.36
N GLU A 202 -16.06 5.22 -10.12
CA GLU A 202 -15.21 4.88 -11.27
C GLU A 202 -14.02 4.00 -10.84
N LYS A 203 -13.33 4.36 -9.75
CA LYS A 203 -12.23 3.57 -9.18
C LYS A 203 -12.71 2.17 -8.75
N LYS A 204 -13.89 2.05 -8.14
CA LYS A 204 -14.47 0.75 -7.77
C LYS A 204 -14.85 -0.10 -8.98
N ALA A 205 -15.41 0.51 -10.02
CA ALA A 205 -15.73 -0.19 -11.27
C ALA A 205 -14.46 -0.72 -11.94
N TYR A 206 -13.41 0.09 -12.01
CA TYR A 206 -12.12 -0.31 -12.54
C TYR A 206 -11.51 -1.50 -11.78
N TYR A 207 -11.51 -1.45 -10.44
CA TYR A 207 -10.99 -2.55 -9.63
C TYR A 207 -11.82 -3.84 -9.69
N SER A 208 -13.10 -3.75 -10.08
CA SER A 208 -13.98 -4.93 -10.09
C SER A 208 -13.57 -5.99 -11.12
N HIS A 209 -12.86 -5.62 -12.19
CA HIS A 209 -12.41 -6.57 -13.22
C HIS A 209 -11.43 -7.60 -12.66
N SER A 210 -10.37 -7.15 -12.00
CA SER A 210 -9.36 -8.06 -11.45
C SER A 210 -9.82 -8.82 -10.18
N MET A 211 -10.89 -8.35 -9.53
CA MET A 211 -11.43 -9.06 -8.36
C MET A 211 -11.99 -10.44 -8.72
N ALA A 212 -12.62 -10.59 -9.88
CA ALA A 212 -13.13 -11.89 -10.34
C ALA A 212 -11.99 -12.85 -10.70
N GLU A 213 -10.95 -12.36 -11.38
CA GLU A 213 -9.75 -13.14 -11.72
C GLU A 213 -9.00 -13.58 -10.46
N TYR A 214 -8.83 -12.69 -9.51
CA TYR A 214 -8.23 -13.00 -8.22
C TYR A 214 -8.99 -14.09 -7.44
N GLN A 215 -10.32 -14.00 -7.38
CA GLN A 215 -11.16 -15.02 -6.76
C GLN A 215 -11.06 -16.37 -7.49
N ALA A 216 -11.02 -16.36 -8.82
CA ALA A 216 -10.85 -17.56 -9.63
C ALA A 216 -9.46 -18.21 -9.44
N LYS A 217 -8.41 -17.39 -9.24
CA LYS A 217 -7.05 -17.88 -8.95
C LYS A 217 -6.95 -18.56 -7.59
N TRP A 218 -7.69 -18.08 -6.59
CA TRP A 218 -7.61 -18.55 -5.20
C TRP A 218 -8.97 -18.96 -4.61
N PRO A 219 -9.74 -19.87 -5.23
CA PRO A 219 -11.16 -20.08 -4.91
C PRO A 219 -11.41 -20.61 -3.50
N ASN A 220 -10.45 -21.34 -2.92
CA ASN A 220 -10.58 -21.94 -1.60
C ASN A 220 -9.69 -21.30 -0.52
N HIS A 221 -8.91 -20.29 -0.87
CA HIS A 221 -7.98 -19.69 0.08
C HIS A 221 -8.72 -18.93 1.19
N SER A 222 -8.33 -19.16 2.45
CA SER A 222 -9.01 -18.59 3.63
C SER A 222 -8.98 -17.06 3.66
N ALA A 223 -7.88 -16.44 3.24
CA ALA A 223 -7.76 -14.98 3.15
C ALA A 223 -8.76 -14.40 2.14
N VAL A 224 -8.89 -15.02 0.96
CA VAL A 224 -9.84 -14.59 -0.08
C VAL A 224 -11.28 -14.68 0.43
N LYS A 225 -11.63 -15.81 1.06
CA LYS A 225 -12.95 -15.97 1.69
C LYS A 225 -13.25 -14.86 2.71
N LYS A 226 -12.25 -14.45 3.53
CA LYS A 226 -12.39 -13.35 4.49
C LYS A 226 -12.52 -12.00 3.79
N GLN A 227 -11.68 -11.71 2.80
CA GLN A 227 -11.66 -10.44 2.07
C GLN A 227 -13.01 -10.12 1.41
N PHE A 228 -13.71 -11.14 0.92
CA PHE A 228 -15.03 -11.02 0.28
C PHE A 228 -16.20 -11.33 1.22
N SER A 229 -15.94 -11.76 2.45
CA SER A 229 -16.99 -12.00 3.44
C SER A 229 -17.57 -10.69 3.98
N PHE A 230 -18.88 -10.51 3.85
CA PHE A 230 -19.60 -9.41 4.49
C PHE A 230 -19.36 -9.39 5.99
N TYR A 231 -19.52 -10.56 6.64
CA TYR A 231 -19.30 -10.71 8.08
C TYR A 231 -17.89 -10.24 8.49
N TYR A 232 -16.85 -10.71 7.80
CA TYR A 232 -15.49 -10.32 8.14
C TYR A 232 -15.24 -8.82 7.93
N ARG A 233 -15.70 -8.27 6.82
CA ARG A 233 -15.53 -6.85 6.47
C ARG A 233 -16.26 -5.92 7.42
N TYR A 234 -17.43 -6.28 7.92
CA TYR A 234 -18.26 -5.41 8.77
C TYR A 234 -18.12 -5.68 10.27
N LEU A 235 -17.67 -6.86 10.67
CA LEU A 235 -17.54 -7.22 12.08
C LEU A 235 -16.17 -7.87 12.38
N GLY A 236 -15.82 -8.93 11.69
CA GLY A 236 -14.66 -9.78 12.02
C GLY A 236 -13.36 -9.00 12.15
N VAL A 237 -13.04 -8.11 11.20
CA VAL A 237 -11.82 -7.29 11.20
C VAL A 237 -11.70 -6.37 12.42
N PHE A 238 -12.83 -5.96 12.99
CA PHE A 238 -12.88 -5.07 14.14
C PHE A 238 -12.71 -5.80 15.49
N ILE A 239 -12.99 -7.11 15.52
CA ILE A 239 -12.95 -7.88 16.77
C ILE A 239 -11.79 -8.86 16.85
N GLU A 240 -11.23 -9.29 15.70
CA GLU A 240 -10.11 -10.25 15.68
C GLU A 240 -8.90 -9.76 16.50
N LYS A 241 -8.14 -10.72 17.05
CA LYS A 241 -6.93 -10.42 17.85
C LYS A 241 -7.14 -9.40 18.97
N GLY A 242 -8.35 -9.31 19.54
CA GLY A 242 -8.68 -8.39 20.63
C GLY A 242 -8.83 -6.91 20.24
N LYS A 243 -8.94 -6.60 18.94
CA LYS A 243 -9.07 -5.23 18.42
C LYS A 243 -10.36 -4.52 18.90
N TRP A 244 -11.39 -5.26 19.33
CA TRP A 244 -12.62 -4.70 19.91
C TRP A 244 -12.36 -3.69 21.05
N ARG A 245 -11.21 -3.81 21.76
CA ARG A 245 -10.80 -2.85 22.79
C ARG A 245 -10.64 -1.44 22.26
N LYS A 246 -10.23 -1.28 20.98
CA LYS A 246 -10.15 0.04 20.33
C LYS A 246 -11.54 0.65 20.15
N ILE A 247 -12.56 -0.16 19.88
CA ILE A 247 -13.95 0.30 19.74
C ILE A 247 -14.44 0.89 21.04
N LEU A 248 -14.19 0.22 22.17
CA LEU A 248 -14.57 0.72 23.49
C LEU A 248 -13.91 2.05 23.86
N ARG A 249 -12.69 2.28 23.38
CA ARG A 249 -11.97 3.54 23.61
C ARG A 249 -12.49 4.68 22.72
N HIS A 250 -13.02 4.36 21.54
CA HIS A 250 -13.44 5.34 20.54
C HIS A 250 -14.79 4.98 19.91
N PRO A 251 -15.89 4.85 20.70
CA PRO A 251 -17.18 4.39 20.21
C PRO A 251 -17.78 5.33 19.17
N ILE A 252 -17.61 6.64 19.32
CA ILE A 252 -18.13 7.64 18.38
C ILE A 252 -17.48 7.50 16.99
N LEU A 253 -16.15 7.26 16.93
CA LEU A 253 -15.47 7.01 15.67
C LEU A 253 -15.96 5.73 15.01
N PHE A 254 -16.20 4.67 15.79
CA PHE A 254 -16.73 3.42 15.28
C PHE A 254 -18.13 3.59 14.67
N VAL A 255 -19.02 4.32 15.35
CA VAL A 255 -20.34 4.67 14.80
C VAL A 255 -20.18 5.43 13.48
N GLY A 256 -19.28 6.42 13.43
CA GLY A 256 -18.98 7.16 12.20
C GLY A 256 -18.53 6.25 11.04
N VAL A 257 -17.65 5.27 11.32
CA VAL A 257 -17.22 4.26 10.34
C VAL A 257 -18.41 3.44 9.84
N MET A 258 -19.28 2.97 10.73
CA MET A 258 -20.46 2.18 10.34
C MET A 258 -21.45 2.99 9.50
N CYS A 259 -21.71 4.25 9.87
CA CYS A 259 -22.55 5.16 9.08
C CYS A 259 -21.97 5.37 7.67
N GLU A 260 -20.65 5.64 7.54
CA GLU A 260 -20.01 5.82 6.23
C GLU A 260 -20.14 4.55 5.37
N ARG A 261 -19.92 3.37 5.94
CA ARG A 261 -20.07 2.08 5.23
C ARG A 261 -21.47 1.84 4.73
N VAL A 262 -22.49 2.13 5.55
CA VAL A 262 -23.90 2.01 5.16
C VAL A 262 -24.21 2.96 4.01
N LEU A 263 -23.81 4.24 4.12
CA LEU A 263 -24.01 5.23 3.06
C LEU A 263 -23.37 4.81 1.73
N VAL A 264 -22.11 4.36 1.77
CA VAL A 264 -21.41 3.86 0.57
C VAL A 264 -22.12 2.63 -0.01
N GLY A 265 -22.62 1.73 0.84
CA GLY A 265 -23.40 0.56 0.42
C GLY A 265 -24.71 0.95 -0.30
N PHE A 266 -25.47 1.89 0.27
CA PHE A 266 -26.70 2.40 -0.36
C PHE A 266 -26.43 3.06 -1.73
N VAL A 267 -25.41 3.91 -1.81
CA VAL A 267 -25.04 4.56 -3.07
C VAL A 267 -24.62 3.52 -4.12
N TYR A 268 -23.88 2.51 -3.73
CA TYR A 268 -23.50 1.40 -4.62
C TYR A 268 -24.72 0.65 -5.15
N LEU A 269 -25.66 0.28 -4.27
CA LEU A 269 -26.88 -0.42 -4.67
C LEU A 269 -27.78 0.41 -5.59
N LYS A 270 -27.90 1.73 -5.31
CA LYS A 270 -28.68 2.65 -6.15
C LYS A 270 -28.12 2.78 -7.57
N ASN A 271 -26.79 2.78 -7.71
CA ASN A 271 -26.14 2.95 -9.01
C ASN A 271 -26.01 1.63 -9.81
N ARG A 272 -26.20 0.47 -9.16
CA ARG A 272 -26.23 -0.84 -9.84
C ARG A 272 -27.56 -1.11 -10.57
N LYS A 273 -28.61 -0.34 -10.25
CA LYS A 273 -29.95 -0.45 -10.87
C LYS A 273 -30.15 0.47 -12.09
N LYS A 274 -29.13 1.22 -12.45
CA LYS A 274 -29.07 2.01 -13.70
C LYS A 274 -28.07 1.36 -14.67
#